data_2e684b260995ee53ee6e5f036bf16216
#
_entry.id   2e684b260995ee53ee6e5f036bf16216
#
_cell.length_a   1.000
_cell.length_b   1.000
_cell.length_c   1.000
_cell.angle_alpha   90.00
_cell.angle_beta   90.00
_cell.angle_gamma   90.00
#
_symmetry.space_group_name_H-M   'P 1'
#
loop_
_entity.id
_entity.type
_entity.pdbx_description
1 polymer ?
#
loop_
_entity_poly.entity_id
_entity_poly.type
_entity_poly.pdbx_seq_one_letter_code
_entity_poly.pdbx_strand_id
1 'polypeptide(L)'
;EEDSNPFTENQETLEPFYICDELKKIETPKFVRLTLDDNRFYVRKMDDGTAKIYASVTTLIKDGYVDDKTALQEWKQEMKMLGRNPEEVAQYEADKGTIMHYLYGLYLTGRDMVLNRSFVVKTVQEGKLKISKKNLDRFFNSIDDLDDMIVRVMKFAKFCSDYKVKPMMIERILSLEDYLVATPIDAMVKMTFKYKEEGYFGAVYQRATGQFKKGDPKKEVREVEKEEVVILDFKSGGIWESYAFQLEAERRMVKAWYGIDARIMNFSPKSTSSKGYTLKEWTEDSVALEKADCVFQQGMLNHLRKDKKFKVRKGVLNINKPYNEEDHTVVYDIAEEMSKRFMI
;
A
#
# COMPACT_ATOMS: atom_id res chain seq x y z
N GLU A 1 27.49 -1.31 -25.96
CA GLU A 1 26.13 -0.91 -25.52
C GLU A 1 25.55 -2.16 -24.91
N GLU A 2 25.53 -2.20 -23.56
CA GLU A 2 24.91 -3.31 -22.81
C GLU A 2 23.40 -3.17 -22.96
N ASP A 3 22.78 -4.18 -23.57
CA ASP A 3 21.34 -4.29 -23.71
C ASP A 3 20.69 -4.31 -22.32
N SER A 4 20.15 -3.17 -21.89
CA SER A 4 19.46 -3.06 -20.62
C SER A 4 18.14 -3.84 -20.66
N ASN A 5 18.11 -4.98 -20.02
CA ASN A 5 16.91 -5.79 -19.88
C ASN A 5 15.97 -5.09 -18.89
N PRO A 6 14.75 -4.64 -19.29
CA PRO A 6 13.83 -3.92 -18.38
C PRO A 6 13.45 -4.73 -17.15
N PHE A 7 13.68 -6.06 -17.15
CA PHE A 7 13.50 -6.91 -15.98
C PHE A 7 14.69 -6.87 -15.01
N THR A 8 15.86 -6.37 -15.42
CA THR A 8 17.05 -6.25 -14.54
C THR A 8 17.19 -4.88 -13.90
N GLU A 9 16.87 -3.80 -14.61
CA GLU A 9 17.04 -2.43 -14.10
C GLU A 9 16.10 -2.03 -12.96
N ASN A 10 14.93 -2.67 -12.83
CA ASN A 10 13.94 -2.30 -11.83
C ASN A 10 13.94 -3.17 -10.57
N GLN A 11 14.76 -4.21 -10.50
CA GLN A 11 14.82 -5.09 -9.32
C GLN A 11 15.60 -4.46 -8.16
N GLU A 12 16.48 -3.50 -8.41
CA GLU A 12 17.37 -2.91 -7.39
C GLU A 12 16.76 -1.76 -6.58
N THR A 13 15.55 -1.28 -6.88
CA THR A 13 15.05 -0.01 -6.33
C THR A 13 13.81 -0.09 -5.46
N LEU A 14 13.35 -1.27 -5.08
CA LEU A 14 12.22 -1.44 -4.15
C LEU A 14 12.72 -1.94 -2.80
N GLU A 15 13.47 -1.09 -2.10
CA GLU A 15 13.83 -1.34 -0.71
C GLU A 15 13.14 -0.30 0.20
N PRO A 16 12.78 -0.69 1.41
CA PRO A 16 13.06 -1.94 2.10
C PRO A 16 12.06 -3.04 1.72
N PHE A 17 12.59 -4.16 1.26
CA PHE A 17 11.80 -5.34 0.99
C PHE A 17 11.96 -6.34 2.13
N TYR A 18 10.84 -6.76 2.73
CA TYR A 18 10.83 -7.74 3.80
C TYR A 18 9.69 -8.72 3.61
N ILE A 19 9.95 -9.98 3.90
CA ILE A 19 8.95 -11.03 4.04
C ILE A 19 9.38 -11.99 5.16
N CYS A 20 8.48 -12.30 6.08
CA CYS A 20 8.76 -13.22 7.17
C CYS A 20 8.88 -14.67 6.69
N ASP A 21 9.53 -15.54 7.47
CA ASP A 21 9.79 -16.92 7.08
C ASP A 21 8.53 -17.76 6.87
N GLU A 22 7.44 -17.40 7.53
CA GLU A 22 6.14 -18.04 7.37
C GLU A 22 5.62 -17.85 5.93
N LEU A 23 5.71 -16.62 5.42
CA LEU A 23 5.22 -16.25 4.08
C LEU A 23 6.21 -16.60 2.96
N LYS A 24 7.51 -16.66 3.24
CA LYS A 24 8.52 -17.08 2.25
C LYS A 24 8.28 -18.49 1.67
N LYS A 25 7.56 -19.33 2.41
CA LYS A 25 7.22 -20.70 1.97
C LYS A 25 6.20 -20.71 0.84
N ILE A 26 5.51 -19.62 0.64
CA ILE A 26 4.49 -19.46 -0.41
C ILE A 26 5.14 -18.73 -1.58
N GLU A 27 5.24 -19.44 -2.70
CA GLU A 27 5.79 -18.84 -3.92
C GLU A 27 4.79 -17.85 -4.50
N THR A 28 5.23 -16.60 -4.65
CA THR A 28 4.45 -15.55 -5.29
C THR A 28 5.20 -15.06 -6.53
N PRO A 29 4.48 -14.68 -7.59
CA PRO A 29 5.12 -14.21 -8.81
C PRO A 29 5.98 -12.97 -8.57
N LYS A 30 7.06 -12.88 -9.35
CA LYS A 30 7.89 -11.68 -9.39
C LYS A 30 7.34 -10.72 -10.43
N PHE A 31 7.26 -9.46 -10.06
CA PHE A 31 6.79 -8.38 -10.91
C PHE A 31 7.91 -7.38 -11.17
N VAL A 32 7.87 -6.80 -12.36
CA VAL A 32 8.64 -5.60 -12.72
C VAL A 32 7.68 -4.45 -12.86
N ARG A 33 8.02 -3.30 -12.27
CA ARG A 33 7.24 -2.08 -12.42
C ARG A 33 7.70 -1.31 -13.65
N LEU A 34 6.77 -1.01 -14.54
CA LEU A 34 6.96 -0.12 -15.68
C LEU A 34 6.14 1.16 -15.48
N THR A 35 6.66 2.29 -15.93
CA THR A 35 5.92 3.55 -16.00
C THR A 35 5.95 4.02 -17.44
N LEU A 36 4.78 4.13 -18.06
CA LEU A 36 4.58 4.58 -19.43
C LEU A 36 3.52 5.69 -19.42
N ASP A 37 3.84 6.84 -20.00
CA ASP A 37 2.91 7.99 -20.07
C ASP A 37 2.22 8.30 -18.75
N ASP A 38 2.99 8.38 -17.65
CA ASP A 38 2.53 8.60 -16.28
C ASP A 38 1.63 7.50 -15.68
N ASN A 39 1.41 6.41 -16.41
CA ASN A 39 0.68 5.25 -15.90
C ASN A 39 1.64 4.18 -15.41
N ARG A 40 1.30 3.57 -14.28
CA ARG A 40 2.05 2.45 -13.71
C ARG A 40 1.47 1.13 -14.15
N PHE A 41 2.37 0.24 -14.60
CA PHE A 41 2.05 -1.13 -14.92
C PHE A 41 2.97 -2.06 -14.15
N TYR A 42 2.51 -3.27 -13.94
CA TYR A 42 3.28 -4.34 -13.36
C TYR A 42 3.31 -5.51 -14.32
N VAL A 43 4.49 -5.99 -14.63
CA VAL A 43 4.68 -7.05 -15.61
C VAL A 43 5.17 -8.30 -14.92
N ARG A 44 4.50 -9.41 -15.17
CA ARG A 44 4.89 -10.74 -14.71
C ARG A 44 5.40 -11.55 -15.87
N LYS A 45 6.59 -12.15 -15.71
CA LYS A 45 7.11 -13.16 -16.65
C LYS A 45 6.37 -14.46 -16.44
N MET A 46 5.86 -15.05 -17.50
CA MET A 46 5.21 -16.36 -17.52
C MET A 46 6.23 -17.45 -17.89
N ASP A 47 5.93 -18.70 -17.54
CA ASP A 47 6.84 -19.85 -17.78
C ASP A 47 7.03 -20.15 -19.26
N ASP A 48 6.06 -19.80 -20.11
CA ASP A 48 6.11 -19.93 -21.56
C ASP A 48 6.95 -18.84 -22.25
N GLY A 49 7.57 -17.95 -21.48
CA GLY A 49 8.36 -16.84 -21.97
C GLY A 49 7.55 -15.60 -22.36
N THR A 50 6.24 -15.64 -22.25
CA THR A 50 5.37 -14.45 -22.45
C THR A 50 5.38 -13.56 -21.21
N ALA A 51 4.81 -12.36 -21.34
CA ALA A 51 4.64 -11.42 -20.24
C ALA A 51 3.15 -11.09 -20.05
N LYS A 52 2.70 -11.17 -18.81
CA LYS A 52 1.35 -10.73 -18.42
C LYS A 52 1.44 -9.35 -17.77
N ILE A 53 0.62 -8.41 -18.23
CA ILE A 53 0.64 -7.01 -17.80
C ILE A 53 -0.57 -6.75 -16.92
N TYR A 54 -0.32 -6.04 -15.81
CA TYR A 54 -1.32 -5.65 -14.82
C TYR A 54 -1.33 -4.14 -14.69
N ALA A 55 -2.51 -3.53 -14.68
CA ALA A 55 -2.65 -2.13 -14.34
C ALA A 55 -2.37 -1.90 -12.85
N SER A 56 -2.03 -0.67 -12.47
CA SER A 56 -1.99 -0.30 -11.06
C SER A 56 -3.39 -0.22 -10.47
N VAL A 57 -3.58 -0.72 -9.23
CA VAL A 57 -4.82 -0.55 -8.47
C VAL A 57 -5.23 0.92 -8.39
N THR A 58 -4.27 1.84 -8.20
CA THR A 58 -4.57 3.28 -8.16
C THR A 58 -5.10 3.82 -9.49
N THR A 59 -4.63 3.27 -10.63
CA THR A 59 -5.18 3.62 -11.96
C THR A 59 -6.61 3.11 -12.11
N LEU A 60 -6.88 1.89 -11.69
CA LEU A 60 -8.22 1.30 -11.71
C LEU A 60 -9.21 2.13 -10.89
N ILE A 61 -8.83 2.50 -9.67
CA ILE A 61 -9.67 3.32 -8.78
C ILE A 61 -9.91 4.70 -9.40
N LYS A 62 -8.88 5.36 -9.91
CA LYS A 62 -8.99 6.67 -10.59
C LYS A 62 -9.97 6.63 -11.77
N ASP A 63 -10.05 5.51 -12.45
CA ASP A 63 -10.93 5.33 -13.61
C ASP A 63 -12.34 4.88 -13.21
N GLY A 64 -12.52 4.26 -12.04
CA GLY A 64 -13.78 3.72 -11.55
C GLY A 64 -14.51 4.58 -10.52
N TYR A 65 -13.79 5.40 -9.80
CA TYR A 65 -14.33 6.23 -8.73
C TYR A 65 -14.24 7.72 -9.09
N VAL A 66 -15.39 8.36 -9.08
CA VAL A 66 -15.48 9.82 -9.26
C VAL A 66 -15.38 10.47 -7.89
N ASP A 67 -14.19 10.93 -7.56
CA ASP A 67 -13.93 11.70 -6.34
C ASP A 67 -14.40 13.15 -6.51
N ASP A 68 -14.89 13.75 -5.41
CA ASP A 68 -15.13 15.19 -5.38
C ASP A 68 -13.79 15.94 -5.42
N LYS A 69 -13.52 16.56 -6.55
CA LYS A 69 -12.26 17.28 -6.79
C LYS A 69 -12.31 18.74 -6.36
N THR A 70 -13.39 19.19 -5.73
CA THR A 70 -13.57 20.60 -5.35
C THR A 70 -12.44 21.07 -4.46
N ALA A 71 -12.14 20.33 -3.38
CA ALA A 71 -11.04 20.66 -2.47
C ALA A 71 -9.66 20.69 -3.17
N LEU A 72 -9.42 19.77 -4.13
CA LEU A 72 -8.19 19.76 -4.91
C LEU A 72 -8.09 20.99 -5.84
N GLN A 73 -9.21 21.40 -6.42
CA GLN A 73 -9.25 22.59 -7.29
C GLN A 73 -9.05 23.86 -6.48
N GLU A 74 -9.68 23.97 -5.33
CA GLU A 74 -9.48 25.09 -4.39
C GLU A 74 -8.01 25.18 -3.96
N TRP A 75 -7.42 24.06 -3.54
CA TRP A 75 -6.00 24.00 -3.19
C TRP A 75 -5.10 24.42 -4.37
N LYS A 76 -5.39 23.98 -5.59
CA LYS A 76 -4.61 24.40 -6.78
C LYS A 76 -4.73 25.89 -7.05
N GLN A 77 -5.89 26.46 -6.85
CA GLN A 77 -6.10 27.91 -6.97
C GLN A 77 -5.32 28.68 -5.90
N GLU A 78 -5.37 28.22 -4.66
CA GLU A 78 -4.59 28.81 -3.56
C GLU A 78 -3.09 28.80 -3.86
N MET A 79 -2.54 27.66 -4.32
CA MET A 79 -1.13 27.58 -4.70
C MET A 79 -0.77 28.58 -5.79
N LYS A 80 -1.62 28.73 -6.80
CA LYS A 80 -1.42 29.74 -7.87
C LYS A 80 -1.46 31.17 -7.34
N MET A 81 -2.39 31.49 -6.42
CA MET A 81 -2.45 32.79 -5.77
C MET A 81 -1.19 33.12 -4.97
N LEU A 82 -0.56 32.08 -4.38
CA LEU A 82 0.72 32.19 -3.68
C LEU A 82 1.93 32.22 -4.64
N GLY A 83 1.71 32.29 -5.95
CA GLY A 83 2.78 32.30 -6.97
C GLY A 83 3.53 30.97 -7.07
N ARG A 84 2.94 29.86 -6.58
CA ARG A 84 3.53 28.52 -6.61
C ARG A 84 2.92 27.68 -7.73
N ASN A 85 3.72 26.82 -8.34
CA ASN A 85 3.23 25.82 -9.28
C ASN A 85 2.61 24.65 -8.51
N PRO A 86 1.28 24.40 -8.61
CA PRO A 86 0.62 23.32 -7.87
C PRO A 86 1.18 21.93 -8.20
N GLU A 87 1.57 21.68 -9.43
CA GLU A 87 2.10 20.41 -9.87
C GLU A 87 3.48 20.13 -9.24
N GLU A 88 4.36 21.14 -9.17
CA GLU A 88 5.65 21.03 -8.50
C GLU A 88 5.51 20.83 -6.99
N VAL A 89 4.54 21.51 -6.37
CA VAL A 89 4.26 21.33 -4.92
C VAL A 89 3.73 19.94 -4.66
N ALA A 90 2.78 19.46 -5.47
CA ALA A 90 2.22 18.11 -5.34
C ALA A 90 3.30 17.03 -5.53
N GLN A 91 4.18 17.20 -6.53
CA GLN A 91 5.28 16.26 -6.76
C GLN A 91 6.26 16.23 -5.57
N TYR A 92 6.59 17.40 -5.03
CA TYR A 92 7.48 17.48 -3.87
C TYR A 92 6.89 16.79 -2.62
N GLU A 93 5.59 16.98 -2.37
CA GLU A 93 4.89 16.28 -1.27
C GLU A 93 4.81 14.76 -1.52
N ALA A 94 4.63 14.32 -2.77
CA ALA A 94 4.67 12.90 -3.12
C ALA A 94 6.07 12.30 -2.89
N ASP A 95 7.13 13.04 -3.23
CA ASP A 95 8.51 12.62 -3.00
C ASP A 95 8.82 12.52 -1.49
N LYS A 96 8.33 13.45 -0.67
CA LYS A 96 8.40 13.34 0.81
C LYS A 96 7.62 12.11 1.32
N GLY A 97 6.49 11.80 0.70
CA GLY A 97 5.76 10.56 0.97
C GLY A 97 6.61 9.32 0.69
N THR A 98 7.33 9.29 -0.42
CA THR A 98 8.25 8.19 -0.78
C THR A 98 9.37 8.03 0.27
N ILE A 99 9.97 9.13 0.73
CA ILE A 99 10.96 9.11 1.81
C ILE A 99 10.35 8.54 3.10
N MET A 100 9.14 8.98 3.44
CA MET A 100 8.43 8.51 4.64
C MET A 100 8.18 7.00 4.61
N HIS A 101 7.67 6.46 3.50
CA HIS A 101 7.44 5.01 3.32
C HIS A 101 8.74 4.23 3.48
N TYR A 102 9.83 4.73 2.87
CA TYR A 102 11.14 4.11 2.99
C TYR A 102 11.63 4.04 4.45
N LEU A 103 11.53 5.14 5.18
CA LEU A 103 11.94 5.19 6.59
C LEU A 103 11.05 4.31 7.49
N TYR A 104 9.74 4.25 7.23
CA TYR A 104 8.84 3.35 7.96
C TYR A 104 9.18 1.87 7.68
N GLY A 105 9.45 1.53 6.44
CA GLY A 105 9.90 0.19 6.09
C GLY A 105 11.19 -0.20 6.81
N LEU A 106 12.19 0.69 6.83
CA LEU A 106 13.43 0.47 7.59
C LEU A 106 13.18 0.27 9.08
N TYR A 107 12.29 1.07 9.67
CA TYR A 107 11.92 0.92 11.07
C TYR A 107 11.29 -0.46 11.33
N LEU A 108 10.35 -0.89 10.49
CA LEU A 108 9.69 -2.19 10.61
C LEU A 108 10.66 -3.36 10.43
N THR A 109 11.72 -3.22 9.63
CA THR A 109 12.74 -4.27 9.49
C THR A 109 13.67 -4.39 10.69
N GLY A 110 13.48 -3.60 11.74
CA GLY A 110 14.27 -3.63 12.96
C GLY A 110 15.63 -2.98 12.81
N ARG A 111 15.84 -2.13 11.80
CA ARG A 111 17.09 -1.37 11.67
C ARG A 111 17.19 -0.36 12.82
N ASP A 112 18.31 -0.37 13.52
CA ASP A 112 18.61 0.64 14.53
C ASP A 112 18.62 2.03 13.90
N MET A 113 17.77 2.92 14.40
CA MET A 113 17.62 4.27 13.87
C MET A 113 17.97 5.32 14.93
N VAL A 114 19.03 6.06 14.69
CA VAL A 114 19.34 7.26 15.46
C VAL A 114 18.66 8.45 14.80
N LEU A 115 17.45 8.79 15.25
CA LEU A 115 16.61 9.81 14.62
C LEU A 115 17.19 11.22 14.79
N ASN A 116 18.06 11.62 13.88
CA ASN A 116 18.55 12.97 13.71
C ASN A 116 18.65 13.33 12.22
N ARG A 117 18.85 14.61 11.90
CA ARG A 117 18.87 15.11 10.52
C ARG A 117 19.95 14.41 9.68
N SER A 118 21.17 14.24 10.21
CA SER A 118 22.27 13.59 9.51
C SER A 118 21.97 12.14 9.17
N PHE A 119 21.31 11.42 10.09
CA PHE A 119 20.89 10.05 9.85
C PHE A 119 19.84 10.00 8.72
N VAL A 120 18.82 10.87 8.75
CA VAL A 120 17.79 10.92 7.70
C VAL A 120 18.41 11.19 6.34
N VAL A 121 19.27 12.21 6.23
CA VAL A 121 19.98 12.56 4.98
C VAL A 121 20.78 11.37 4.45
N LYS A 122 21.65 10.80 5.29
CA LYS A 122 22.50 9.65 4.92
C LYS A 122 21.65 8.46 4.46
N THR A 123 20.63 8.11 5.23
CA THR A 123 19.76 6.95 4.95
C THR A 123 19.02 7.11 3.63
N VAL A 124 18.50 8.31 3.34
CA VAL A 124 17.78 8.60 2.09
C VAL A 124 18.75 8.57 0.89
N GLN A 125 19.99 9.07 1.06
CA GLN A 125 21.01 8.99 0.02
C GLN A 125 21.41 7.54 -0.29
N GLU A 126 21.59 6.71 0.75
CA GLU A 126 21.90 5.28 0.60
C GLU A 126 20.75 4.49 -0.05
N GLY A 127 19.51 4.89 0.18
CA GLY A 127 18.31 4.21 -0.33
C GLY A 127 18.08 4.35 -1.83
N LYS A 128 18.83 5.18 -2.54
CA LYS A 128 18.73 5.40 -3.99
C LYS A 128 17.28 5.56 -4.48
N LEU A 129 16.47 6.33 -3.73
CA LEU A 129 15.06 6.52 -4.04
C LEU A 129 14.88 7.20 -5.39
N LYS A 130 13.85 6.79 -6.14
CA LYS A 130 13.48 7.42 -7.43
C LYS A 130 12.83 8.80 -7.21
N ILE A 131 13.64 9.75 -6.76
CA ILE A 131 13.26 11.13 -6.51
C ILE A 131 14.17 12.03 -7.34
N SER A 132 13.63 13.10 -7.92
CA SER A 132 14.44 14.03 -8.69
C SER A 132 15.54 14.66 -7.82
N LYS A 133 16.73 14.86 -8.39
CA LYS A 133 17.83 15.52 -7.69
C LYS A 133 17.40 16.88 -7.11
N LYS A 134 16.64 17.68 -7.89
CA LYS A 134 16.10 18.97 -7.46
C LYS A 134 15.31 18.85 -6.14
N ASN A 135 14.44 17.85 -6.02
CA ASN A 135 13.60 17.65 -4.83
C ASN A 135 14.39 17.05 -3.66
N LEU A 136 15.36 16.16 -3.92
CA LEU A 136 16.28 15.69 -2.88
C LEU A 136 17.13 16.81 -2.30
N ASP A 137 17.74 17.65 -3.15
CA ASP A 137 18.54 18.80 -2.72
C ASP A 137 17.68 19.79 -1.92
N ARG A 138 16.46 20.05 -2.36
CA ARG A 138 15.50 20.87 -1.62
C ARG A 138 15.20 20.29 -0.24
N PHE A 139 14.90 18.98 -0.17
CA PHE A 139 14.60 18.30 1.08
C PHE A 139 15.78 18.32 2.06
N PHE A 140 16.99 18.01 1.58
CA PHE A 140 18.19 17.98 2.43
C PHE A 140 18.61 19.38 2.96
N ASN A 141 18.28 20.44 2.24
CA ASN A 141 18.55 21.82 2.65
C ASN A 141 17.42 22.45 3.48
N SER A 142 16.28 21.79 3.62
CA SER A 142 15.15 22.25 4.42
C SER A 142 15.21 21.67 5.83
N ILE A 143 15.57 22.49 6.80
CA ILE A 143 15.58 22.09 8.21
C ILE A 143 14.19 21.67 8.67
N ASP A 144 13.16 22.42 8.25
CA ASP A 144 11.77 22.15 8.63
C ASP A 144 11.25 20.82 8.08
N ASP A 145 11.60 20.49 6.81
CA ASP A 145 11.20 19.21 6.22
C ASP A 145 11.92 18.02 6.88
N LEU A 146 13.21 18.19 7.23
CA LEU A 146 13.96 17.15 7.95
C LEU A 146 13.39 16.92 9.35
N ASP A 147 13.07 17.98 10.08
CA ASP A 147 12.48 17.89 11.43
C ASP A 147 11.06 17.32 11.37
N ASP A 148 10.23 17.74 10.40
CA ASP A 148 8.91 17.15 10.17
C ASP A 148 9.02 15.64 9.89
N MET A 149 10.00 15.22 9.08
CA MET A 149 10.23 13.81 8.79
C MET A 149 10.62 13.01 10.04
N ILE A 150 11.51 13.55 10.87
CA ILE A 150 11.89 12.93 12.15
C ILE A 150 10.65 12.75 13.03
N VAL A 151 9.84 13.82 13.18
CA VAL A 151 8.60 13.77 13.96
C VAL A 151 7.62 12.71 13.42
N ARG A 152 7.48 12.58 12.11
CA ARG A 152 6.64 11.55 11.49
C ARG A 152 7.11 10.14 11.81
N VAL A 153 8.43 9.90 11.76
CA VAL A 153 9.03 8.59 12.13
C VAL A 153 8.83 8.31 13.61
N MET A 154 9.01 9.30 14.50
CA MET A 154 8.75 9.14 15.93
C MET A 154 7.27 8.77 16.21
N LYS A 155 6.32 9.40 15.51
CA LYS A 155 4.90 9.06 15.63
C LYS A 155 4.62 7.65 15.15
N PHE A 156 5.29 7.21 14.09
CA PHE A 156 5.19 5.85 13.60
C PHE A 156 5.78 4.84 14.60
N ALA A 157 6.95 5.14 15.18
CA ALA A 157 7.54 4.32 16.22
C ALA A 157 6.61 4.19 17.44
N LYS A 158 5.98 5.31 17.86
CA LYS A 158 4.98 5.29 18.91
C LYS A 158 3.79 4.38 18.56
N PHE A 159 3.25 4.50 17.34
CA PHE A 159 2.19 3.62 16.84
C PHE A 159 2.61 2.15 16.90
N CYS A 160 3.81 1.82 16.42
CA CYS A 160 4.33 0.45 16.47
C CYS A 160 4.43 -0.08 17.90
N SER A 161 4.83 0.77 18.85
CA SER A 161 4.88 0.42 20.28
C SER A 161 3.48 0.24 20.86
N ASP A 162 2.54 1.16 20.58
CA ASP A 162 1.16 1.13 21.11
C ASP A 162 0.43 -0.18 20.73
N TYR A 163 0.71 -0.70 19.53
CA TYR A 163 0.07 -1.92 18.99
C TYR A 163 0.99 -3.14 18.91
N LYS A 164 2.19 -3.07 19.46
CA LYS A 164 3.19 -4.17 19.44
C LYS A 164 3.38 -4.72 18.02
N VAL A 165 3.55 -3.81 17.04
CA VAL A 165 3.58 -4.13 15.60
C VAL A 165 4.75 -5.04 15.28
N LYS A 166 4.49 -6.14 14.56
CA LYS A 166 5.49 -7.09 14.03
C LYS A 166 5.33 -7.21 12.52
N PRO A 167 6.37 -6.94 11.73
CA PRO A 167 6.27 -7.02 10.28
C PRO A 167 6.10 -8.47 9.81
N MET A 168 5.26 -8.65 8.80
CA MET A 168 5.11 -9.89 8.05
C MET A 168 5.62 -9.71 6.61
N MET A 169 5.29 -8.58 5.98
CA MET A 169 5.64 -8.28 4.59
C MET A 169 5.67 -6.75 4.40
N ILE A 170 6.66 -6.26 3.63
CA ILE A 170 6.84 -4.83 3.34
C ILE A 170 7.14 -4.67 1.84
N GLU A 171 6.45 -3.72 1.17
CA GLU A 171 6.65 -3.34 -0.24
C GLU A 171 6.61 -4.54 -1.22
N ARG A 172 5.82 -5.56 -0.93
CA ARG A 172 5.64 -6.70 -1.82
C ARG A 172 4.55 -6.44 -2.84
N ILE A 173 4.86 -6.63 -4.11
CA ILE A 173 3.88 -6.54 -5.18
C ILE A 173 3.06 -7.83 -5.22
N LEU A 174 1.74 -7.69 -5.14
CA LEU A 174 0.78 -8.76 -5.35
C LEU A 174 -0.21 -8.37 -6.46
N SER A 175 -0.87 -9.38 -7.04
CA SER A 175 -1.88 -9.19 -8.09
C SER A 175 -3.25 -9.70 -7.67
N LEU A 176 -4.27 -9.10 -8.26
CA LEU A 176 -5.64 -9.58 -8.25
C LEU A 176 -5.99 -9.98 -9.69
N GLU A 177 -6.00 -11.30 -9.91
CA GLU A 177 -6.10 -11.88 -11.27
C GLU A 177 -7.43 -11.55 -11.95
N ASP A 178 -8.53 -11.50 -11.19
CA ASP A 178 -9.87 -11.23 -11.72
C ASP A 178 -10.01 -9.86 -12.37
N TYR A 179 -9.23 -8.89 -11.90
CA TYR A 179 -9.23 -7.52 -12.42
C TYR A 179 -7.96 -7.15 -13.19
N LEU A 180 -7.00 -8.09 -13.31
CA LEU A 180 -5.68 -7.86 -13.92
C LEU A 180 -5.00 -6.59 -13.39
N VAL A 181 -5.02 -6.44 -12.08
CA VAL A 181 -4.36 -5.33 -11.38
C VAL A 181 -3.32 -5.85 -10.41
N ALA A 182 -2.30 -5.03 -10.17
CA ALA A 182 -1.29 -5.30 -9.17
C ALA A 182 -0.89 -4.02 -8.43
N THR A 183 -0.38 -4.15 -7.22
CA THR A 183 0.12 -3.03 -6.41
C THR A 183 1.16 -3.53 -5.41
N PRO A 184 2.16 -2.72 -5.04
CA PRO A 184 2.92 -2.99 -3.83
C PRO A 184 2.02 -2.77 -2.62
N ILE A 185 2.12 -3.66 -1.65
CA ILE A 185 1.49 -3.52 -0.33
C ILE A 185 2.51 -2.83 0.57
N ASP A 186 2.18 -1.66 1.11
CA ASP A 186 3.11 -0.89 1.94
C ASP A 186 3.62 -1.74 3.11
N ALA A 187 2.72 -2.30 3.92
CA ALA A 187 3.07 -3.27 4.93
C ALA A 187 1.90 -4.21 5.27
N MET A 188 2.21 -5.48 5.49
CA MET A 188 1.35 -6.42 6.21
C MET A 188 2.03 -6.77 7.53
N VAL A 189 1.31 -6.63 8.63
CA VAL A 189 1.86 -6.73 9.98
C VAL A 189 0.93 -7.51 10.91
N LYS A 190 1.48 -8.05 11.99
CA LYS A 190 0.69 -8.49 13.15
C LYS A 190 0.60 -7.32 14.13
N MET A 191 -0.60 -7.02 14.62
CA MET A 191 -0.88 -5.97 15.59
C MET A 191 -1.64 -6.53 16.78
N THR A 192 -1.36 -6.02 17.96
CA THR A 192 -2.05 -6.43 19.20
C THR A 192 -3.17 -5.44 19.52
N PHE A 193 -4.39 -5.94 19.61
CA PHE A 193 -5.58 -5.18 19.99
C PHE A 193 -6.09 -5.60 21.36
N LYS A 194 -6.71 -4.65 22.05
CA LYS A 194 -7.34 -4.88 23.36
C LYS A 194 -8.85 -4.98 23.19
N TYR A 195 -9.41 -6.07 23.65
CA TYR A 195 -10.83 -6.36 23.62
C TYR A 195 -11.38 -6.48 25.03
N LYS A 196 -12.63 -6.06 25.21
CA LYS A 196 -13.36 -6.33 26.44
C LYS A 196 -14.18 -7.59 26.23
N GLU A 197 -13.83 -8.65 26.93
CA GLU A 197 -14.61 -9.89 26.92
C GLU A 197 -15.44 -9.96 28.22
N GLU A 198 -16.75 -10.06 28.04
CA GLU A 198 -17.67 -10.35 29.14
C GLU A 198 -17.74 -11.86 29.33
N GLY A 199 -17.50 -12.30 30.55
CA GLY A 199 -17.56 -13.71 30.89
C GLY A 199 -17.89 -13.93 32.34
N TYR A 200 -18.30 -15.14 32.66
CA TYR A 200 -18.48 -15.59 34.03
C TYR A 200 -17.18 -16.23 34.50
N PHE A 201 -16.35 -15.42 35.13
CA PHE A 201 -15.05 -15.86 35.64
C PHE A 201 -15.17 -16.19 37.15
N GLY A 202 -14.58 -17.29 37.57
CA GLY A 202 -14.46 -17.62 38.99
C GLY A 202 -15.31 -18.77 39.49
N ALA A 203 -16.02 -19.50 38.61
CA ALA A 203 -16.59 -20.78 39.02
C ALA A 203 -15.47 -21.81 39.24
N VAL A 204 -15.04 -21.96 40.49
CA VAL A 204 -14.07 -23.00 40.86
C VAL A 204 -14.81 -24.34 40.98
N TYR A 205 -14.57 -25.22 39.99
CA TYR A 205 -15.05 -26.59 40.08
C TYR A 205 -14.30 -27.35 41.18
N GLN A 206 -15.02 -27.76 42.22
CA GLN A 206 -14.46 -28.57 43.29
C GLN A 206 -14.45 -30.04 42.89
N ARG A 207 -13.27 -30.53 42.48
CA ARG A 207 -13.08 -31.96 42.11
C ARG A 207 -13.53 -32.93 43.20
N ALA A 208 -13.37 -32.56 44.47
CA ALA A 208 -13.72 -33.41 45.61
C ALA A 208 -15.23 -33.64 45.80
N THR A 209 -16.07 -32.74 45.33
CA THR A 209 -17.52 -32.82 45.51
C THR A 209 -18.32 -32.96 44.20
N GLY A 210 -17.63 -32.84 43.03
CA GLY A 210 -18.28 -32.84 41.73
C GLY A 210 -19.21 -31.64 41.50
N GLN A 211 -19.12 -30.60 42.32
CA GLN A 211 -20.00 -29.43 42.25
C GLN A 211 -19.21 -28.14 42.09
N PHE A 212 -19.81 -27.17 41.42
CA PHE A 212 -19.31 -25.80 41.42
C PHE A 212 -19.55 -25.18 42.81
N LYS A 213 -18.53 -24.51 43.38
CA LYS A 213 -18.66 -23.82 44.64
C LYS A 213 -19.76 -22.76 44.52
N LYS A 214 -20.74 -22.78 45.46
CA LYS A 214 -21.85 -21.84 45.52
C LYS A 214 -21.34 -20.40 45.71
N GLY A 215 -21.17 -19.71 44.67
CA GLY A 215 -21.03 -18.27 44.54
C GLY A 215 -21.55 -17.98 43.16
N ASP A 216 -22.52 -17.09 43.01
CA ASP A 216 -22.98 -16.70 41.67
C ASP A 216 -21.76 -16.30 40.86
N PRO A 217 -21.54 -16.91 39.66
CA PRO A 217 -20.46 -16.52 38.84
C PRO A 217 -20.65 -15.04 38.52
N LYS A 218 -19.75 -14.19 39.04
CA LYS A 218 -19.83 -12.77 38.74
C LYS A 218 -19.51 -12.55 37.30
N LYS A 219 -20.41 -11.87 36.63
CA LYS A 219 -20.17 -11.36 35.28
C LYS A 219 -19.06 -10.32 35.41
N GLU A 220 -17.88 -10.66 34.89
CA GLU A 220 -16.73 -9.77 34.88
C GLU A 220 -16.40 -9.40 33.44
N VAL A 221 -15.95 -8.16 33.25
CA VAL A 221 -15.40 -7.69 32.01
C VAL A 221 -13.88 -7.73 32.14
N ARG A 222 -13.23 -8.54 31.34
CA ARG A 222 -11.77 -8.62 31.28
C ARG A 222 -11.26 -8.02 29.99
N GLU A 223 -10.13 -7.32 30.10
CA GLU A 223 -9.37 -6.88 28.93
C GLU A 223 -8.47 -8.03 28.47
N VAL A 224 -8.64 -8.45 27.22
CA VAL A 224 -7.81 -9.49 26.58
C VAL A 224 -7.11 -8.90 25.40
N GLU A 225 -5.83 -9.26 25.23
CA GLU A 225 -5.04 -8.87 24.06
C GLU A 225 -5.14 -9.98 23.01
N LYS A 226 -5.43 -9.59 21.75
CA LYS A 226 -5.42 -10.49 20.58
C LYS A 226 -4.49 -9.94 19.52
N GLU A 227 -3.68 -10.80 18.95
CA GLU A 227 -2.82 -10.48 17.82
C GLU A 227 -3.59 -10.77 16.52
N GLU A 228 -3.69 -9.80 15.63
CA GLU A 228 -4.41 -9.91 14.37
C GLU A 228 -3.55 -9.41 13.21
N VAL A 229 -3.77 -9.96 12.02
CA VAL A 229 -3.08 -9.53 10.80
C VAL A 229 -3.77 -8.30 10.24
N VAL A 230 -2.97 -7.30 9.89
CA VAL A 230 -3.42 -6.01 9.38
C VAL A 230 -2.61 -5.64 8.15
N ILE A 231 -3.28 -5.20 7.10
CA ILE A 231 -2.67 -4.50 5.97
C ILE A 231 -2.69 -3.02 6.31
N LEU A 232 -1.51 -2.41 6.31
CA LEU A 232 -1.32 -0.99 6.57
C LEU A 232 -0.92 -0.29 5.29
N ASP A 233 -1.64 0.76 4.96
CA ASP A 233 -1.30 1.70 3.90
C ASP A 233 -0.94 3.04 4.53
N PHE A 234 0.25 3.55 4.20
CA PHE A 234 0.82 4.75 4.81
C PHE A 234 0.40 6.01 4.05
N LYS A 235 -0.11 7.00 4.76
CA LYS A 235 -0.52 8.27 4.18
C LYS A 235 0.19 9.43 4.85
N SER A 236 0.75 10.33 4.05
CA SER A 236 1.42 11.53 4.56
C SER A 236 0.44 12.65 4.95
N GLY A 237 -0.80 12.55 4.48
CA GLY A 237 -1.85 13.57 4.60
C GLY A 237 -3.15 13.07 5.23
N GLY A 238 -4.25 13.66 4.80
CA GLY A 238 -5.61 13.24 5.16
C GLY A 238 -5.93 11.85 4.62
N ILE A 239 -6.96 11.21 5.20
CA ILE A 239 -7.44 9.89 4.79
C ILE A 239 -8.75 10.08 4.03
N TRP A 240 -8.79 9.59 2.78
CA TRP A 240 -9.90 9.74 1.85
C TRP A 240 -10.58 8.39 1.58
N GLU A 241 -11.85 8.42 1.16
CA GLU A 241 -12.62 7.22 0.88
C GLU A 241 -11.98 6.33 -0.20
N SER A 242 -11.32 6.93 -1.19
CA SER A 242 -10.61 6.21 -2.26
C SER A 242 -9.52 5.25 -1.75
N TYR A 243 -8.98 5.49 -0.56
CA TYR A 243 -7.99 4.58 0.05
C TYR A 243 -8.62 3.28 0.58
N ALA A 244 -9.91 3.30 0.92
CA ALA A 244 -10.63 2.07 1.26
C ALA A 244 -10.64 1.08 0.10
N PHE A 245 -10.83 1.57 -1.13
CA PHE A 245 -10.82 0.71 -2.33
C PHE A 245 -9.43 0.12 -2.60
N GLN A 246 -8.37 0.91 -2.39
CA GLN A 246 -7.00 0.41 -2.51
C GLN A 246 -6.75 -0.74 -1.52
N LEU A 247 -7.05 -0.50 -0.25
CA LEU A 247 -6.87 -1.49 0.82
C LEU A 247 -7.75 -2.72 0.62
N GLU A 248 -8.96 -2.57 0.08
CA GLU A 248 -9.82 -3.71 -0.23
C GLU A 248 -9.24 -4.58 -1.36
N ALA A 249 -8.67 -3.97 -2.39
CA ALA A 249 -7.95 -4.72 -3.42
C ALA A 249 -6.76 -5.48 -2.84
N GLU A 250 -5.99 -4.82 -1.96
CA GLU A 250 -4.84 -5.43 -1.27
C GLU A 250 -5.28 -6.58 -0.35
N ARG A 251 -6.39 -6.43 0.38
CA ARG A 251 -6.98 -7.49 1.21
C ARG A 251 -7.34 -8.73 0.37
N ARG A 252 -7.96 -8.51 -0.78
CA ARG A 252 -8.31 -9.58 -1.71
C ARG A 252 -7.07 -10.27 -2.28
N MET A 253 -6.01 -9.51 -2.60
CA MET A 253 -4.73 -10.06 -3.04
C MET A 253 -4.09 -10.93 -1.95
N VAL A 254 -4.02 -10.43 -0.72
CA VAL A 254 -3.47 -11.18 0.42
C VAL A 254 -4.27 -12.46 0.67
N LYS A 255 -5.60 -12.39 0.61
CA LYS A 255 -6.46 -13.56 0.75
C LYS A 255 -6.25 -14.57 -0.37
N ALA A 256 -6.13 -14.12 -1.62
CA ALA A 256 -5.93 -14.98 -2.78
C ALA A 256 -4.56 -15.68 -2.76
N TRP A 257 -3.49 -14.96 -2.39
CA TRP A 257 -2.12 -15.50 -2.44
C TRP A 257 -1.72 -16.24 -1.17
N TYR A 258 -2.18 -15.81 0.00
CA TYR A 258 -1.73 -16.34 1.29
C TYR A 258 -2.84 -17.02 2.10
N GLY A 259 -4.10 -16.92 1.67
CA GLY A 259 -5.24 -17.46 2.43
C GLY A 259 -5.53 -16.69 3.73
N ILE A 260 -4.91 -15.52 3.93
CA ILE A 260 -5.02 -14.72 5.14
C ILE A 260 -6.17 -13.71 5.00
N ASP A 261 -7.07 -13.71 5.96
CA ASP A 261 -8.11 -12.67 6.09
C ASP A 261 -7.58 -11.58 7.03
N ALA A 262 -7.16 -10.47 6.44
CA ALA A 262 -6.51 -9.39 7.17
C ALA A 262 -7.46 -8.21 7.37
N ARG A 263 -7.33 -7.50 8.50
CA ARG A 263 -7.93 -6.17 8.68
C ARG A 263 -7.20 -5.17 7.80
N ILE A 264 -7.88 -4.09 7.43
CA ILE A 264 -7.33 -3.06 6.55
C ILE A 264 -7.38 -1.69 7.21
N MET A 265 -6.24 -1.01 7.26
CA MET A 265 -6.11 0.25 7.96
C MET A 265 -5.21 1.24 7.24
N ASN A 266 -5.56 2.52 7.28
CA ASN A 266 -4.63 3.60 6.94
C ASN A 266 -3.97 4.15 8.19
N PHE A 267 -2.66 4.34 8.12
CA PHE A 267 -1.87 5.08 9.10
C PHE A 267 -1.50 6.46 8.54
N SER A 268 -1.71 7.51 9.33
CA SER A 268 -1.22 8.86 9.03
C SER A 268 -0.55 9.50 10.25
N PRO A 269 0.63 10.11 10.10
CA PRO A 269 1.28 10.86 11.17
C PRO A 269 0.57 12.19 11.49
N LYS A 270 -0.39 12.60 10.65
CA LYS A 270 -1.24 13.77 10.92
C LYS A 270 -2.39 13.37 11.82
N SER A 271 -2.55 14.08 12.92
CA SER A 271 -3.66 13.87 13.84
C SER A 271 -3.87 15.09 14.73
N THR A 272 -5.13 15.34 15.04
CA THR A 272 -5.56 16.25 16.10
C THR A 272 -5.76 15.53 17.43
N SER A 273 -5.62 14.19 17.46
CA SER A 273 -5.81 13.39 18.66
C SER A 273 -4.59 13.43 19.59
N SER A 274 -4.81 13.14 20.89
CA SER A 274 -3.74 13.00 21.89
C SER A 274 -2.75 11.87 21.57
N LYS A 275 -3.12 10.91 20.72
CA LYS A 275 -2.21 9.84 20.26
C LYS A 275 -1.08 10.37 19.38
N GLY A 276 -1.31 11.50 18.69
CA GLY A 276 -0.35 12.13 17.79
C GLY A 276 -0.29 11.52 16.38
N TYR A 277 -1.10 10.49 16.11
CA TYR A 277 -1.28 9.87 14.79
C TYR A 277 -2.74 9.50 14.57
N THR A 278 -3.12 9.27 13.32
CA THR A 278 -4.44 8.73 12.94
C THR A 278 -4.28 7.29 12.46
N LEU A 279 -5.12 6.40 12.99
CA LEU A 279 -5.29 5.05 12.48
C LEU A 279 -6.77 4.92 12.09
N LYS A 280 -7.04 4.74 10.81
CA LYS A 280 -8.40 4.56 10.28
C LYS A 280 -8.57 3.13 9.80
N GLU A 281 -9.43 2.40 10.46
CA GLU A 281 -9.87 1.09 10.01
C GLU A 281 -11.05 1.21 9.05
N TRP A 282 -11.07 0.34 8.05
CA TRP A 282 -12.18 0.15 7.14
C TRP A 282 -12.79 -1.22 7.41
N THR A 283 -13.96 -1.23 8.01
CA THR A 283 -14.72 -2.45 8.33
C THR A 283 -15.67 -2.80 7.20
N GLU A 284 -16.15 -4.04 7.17
CA GLU A 284 -17.12 -4.50 6.16
C GLU A 284 -18.42 -3.67 6.15
N ASP A 285 -18.78 -3.09 7.28
CA ASP A 285 -19.94 -2.19 7.41
C ASP A 285 -19.70 -0.80 6.81
N SER A 286 -18.48 -0.50 6.33
CA SER A 286 -18.21 0.81 5.74
C SER A 286 -18.81 0.91 4.33
N VAL A 287 -19.57 1.97 4.08
CA VAL A 287 -20.20 2.26 2.77
C VAL A 287 -19.20 2.23 1.62
N ALA A 288 -17.92 2.58 1.89
CA ALA A 288 -16.87 2.51 0.89
C ALA A 288 -16.64 1.07 0.42
N LEU A 289 -16.58 0.09 1.33
CA LEU A 289 -16.33 -1.30 0.94
C LEU A 289 -17.52 -1.93 0.21
N GLU A 290 -18.75 -1.55 0.51
CA GLU A 290 -19.93 -1.97 -0.25
C GLU A 290 -19.85 -1.56 -1.72
N LYS A 291 -19.20 -0.44 -2.03
CA LYS A 291 -19.04 0.09 -3.39
C LYS A 291 -17.82 -0.49 -4.13
N ALA A 292 -16.93 -1.21 -3.46
CA ALA A 292 -15.64 -1.59 -4.02
C ALA A 292 -15.77 -2.37 -5.35
N ASP A 293 -16.67 -3.33 -5.43
CA ASP A 293 -16.88 -4.11 -6.66
C ASP A 293 -17.35 -3.23 -7.82
N CYS A 294 -18.29 -2.31 -7.56
CA CYS A 294 -18.75 -1.36 -8.58
C CYS A 294 -17.61 -0.47 -9.07
N VAL A 295 -16.76 0.01 -8.15
CA VAL A 295 -15.58 0.85 -8.49
C VAL A 295 -14.59 0.07 -9.34
N PHE A 296 -14.29 -1.18 -8.99
CA PHE A 296 -13.35 -2.01 -9.74
C PHE A 296 -13.88 -2.35 -11.14
N GLN A 297 -15.14 -2.76 -11.25
CA GLN A 297 -15.77 -3.05 -12.53
C GLN A 297 -15.84 -1.81 -13.43
N GLN A 298 -16.27 -0.68 -12.89
CA GLN A 298 -16.33 0.58 -13.65
C GLN A 298 -14.95 1.08 -14.07
N GLY A 299 -13.96 0.97 -13.18
CA GLY A 299 -12.57 1.33 -13.46
C GLY A 299 -12.01 0.51 -14.62
N MET A 300 -12.25 -0.79 -14.60
CA MET A 300 -11.83 -1.70 -15.63
C MET A 300 -12.49 -1.37 -16.99
N LEU A 301 -13.81 -1.16 -17.02
CA LEU A 301 -14.54 -0.79 -18.23
C LEU A 301 -14.03 0.54 -18.81
N ASN A 302 -13.75 1.51 -17.96
CA ASN A 302 -13.23 2.81 -18.39
C ASN A 302 -11.80 2.70 -18.90
N HIS A 303 -10.96 1.88 -18.25
CA HIS A 303 -9.60 1.60 -18.71
C HIS A 303 -9.61 0.98 -20.11
N LEU A 304 -10.42 -0.04 -20.33
CA LEU A 304 -10.60 -0.67 -21.65
C LEU A 304 -11.10 0.31 -22.73
N ARG A 305 -11.97 1.26 -22.39
CA ARG A 305 -12.45 2.28 -23.31
C ARG A 305 -11.37 3.29 -23.69
N LYS A 306 -10.48 3.63 -22.77
CA LYS A 306 -9.34 4.53 -23.03
C LYS A 306 -8.36 3.88 -23.99
N ASP A 307 -8.06 2.62 -23.81
CA ASP A 307 -7.13 1.87 -24.66
C ASP A 307 -7.54 1.86 -26.13
N LYS A 308 -8.84 1.81 -26.43
CA LYS A 308 -9.35 1.95 -27.81
C LYS A 308 -9.00 3.30 -28.45
N LYS A 309 -8.91 4.38 -27.67
CA LYS A 309 -8.53 5.71 -28.16
C LYS A 309 -7.03 5.83 -28.42
N PHE A 310 -6.21 5.19 -27.60
CA PHE A 310 -4.75 5.27 -27.68
C PHE A 310 -4.13 4.34 -28.76
N LYS A 311 -4.96 3.66 -29.59
CA LYS A 311 -4.48 2.72 -30.61
C LYS A 311 -3.37 1.83 -30.05
N VAL A 312 -3.66 1.18 -28.94
CA VAL A 312 -2.74 0.19 -28.41
C VAL A 312 -2.47 -0.83 -29.49
N ARG A 313 -1.26 -0.80 -30.05
CA ARG A 313 -0.87 -1.74 -31.10
C ARG A 313 -0.85 -3.11 -30.44
N LYS A 314 -1.54 -4.09 -31.04
CA LYS A 314 -1.45 -5.49 -30.62
C LYS A 314 -0.02 -5.96 -30.86
N GLY A 315 0.68 -6.28 -29.86
CA GLY A 315 1.99 -6.87 -29.95
C GLY A 315 2.30 -7.62 -28.65
N VAL A 316 2.99 -8.72 -28.65
CA VAL A 316 3.43 -9.44 -27.45
C VAL A 316 4.70 -8.80 -26.97
N LEU A 317 4.74 -8.35 -25.70
CA LEU A 317 5.96 -7.87 -25.09
C LEU A 317 6.93 -9.06 -25.06
N ASN A 318 7.83 -9.10 -26.02
CA ASN A 318 8.85 -10.14 -26.03
C ASN A 318 9.93 -9.75 -25.04
N ILE A 319 9.87 -10.33 -23.86
CA ILE A 319 10.81 -10.09 -22.75
C ILE A 319 12.26 -10.51 -23.06
N ASN A 320 12.48 -11.23 -24.16
CA ASN A 320 13.81 -11.60 -24.63
C ASN A 320 14.39 -10.58 -25.62
N LYS A 321 13.64 -9.53 -25.96
CA LYS A 321 14.15 -8.38 -26.70
C LYS A 321 14.38 -7.21 -25.77
N PRO A 322 15.45 -6.42 -25.97
CA PRO A 322 15.65 -5.20 -25.22
C PRO A 322 14.43 -4.29 -25.38
N TYR A 323 14.02 -3.65 -24.30
CA TYR A 323 12.95 -2.66 -24.31
C TYR A 323 13.37 -1.48 -25.20
N ASN A 324 12.61 -1.22 -26.25
CA ASN A 324 12.80 -0.05 -27.08
C ASN A 324 11.61 0.88 -26.88
N GLU A 325 11.85 2.13 -26.46
CA GLU A 325 10.80 3.14 -26.26
C GLU A 325 9.98 3.40 -27.54
N GLU A 326 10.54 3.17 -28.71
CA GLU A 326 9.84 3.28 -30.00
C GLU A 326 8.91 2.09 -30.28
N ASP A 327 9.16 0.93 -29.66
CA ASP A 327 8.33 -0.27 -29.77
C ASP A 327 7.25 -0.31 -28.68
N HIS A 328 6.58 0.79 -28.35
CA HIS A 328 5.46 0.88 -27.40
C HIS A 328 4.32 -0.10 -27.71
N THR A 329 4.67 -1.32 -27.95
CA THR A 329 3.74 -2.42 -28.18
C THR A 329 3.46 -3.07 -26.83
N VAL A 330 2.85 -2.33 -25.92
CA VAL A 330 2.22 -2.92 -24.75
C VAL A 330 0.98 -3.63 -25.25
N VAL A 331 1.06 -4.92 -25.29
CA VAL A 331 -0.06 -5.74 -25.70
C VAL A 331 -1.02 -5.83 -24.57
N TYR A 332 -2.12 -5.22 -24.76
CA TYR A 332 -3.29 -5.47 -23.96
C TYR A 332 -4.13 -6.59 -24.57
N ASP A 333 -3.70 -7.82 -24.45
CA ASP A 333 -4.63 -8.96 -24.47
C ASP A 333 -5.57 -8.91 -23.24
N ILE A 334 -5.27 -8.04 -22.28
CA ILE A 334 -6.14 -7.68 -21.15
C ILE A 334 -7.54 -7.31 -21.65
N ALA A 335 -7.65 -6.45 -22.69
CA ALA A 335 -8.95 -6.02 -23.19
C ALA A 335 -9.74 -7.19 -23.82
N GLU A 336 -9.07 -8.09 -24.51
CA GLU A 336 -9.70 -9.25 -25.14
C GLU A 336 -10.05 -10.33 -24.10
N GLU A 337 -9.18 -10.62 -23.16
CA GLU A 337 -9.43 -11.58 -22.11
C GLU A 337 -10.52 -11.11 -21.14
N MET A 338 -10.58 -9.82 -20.87
CA MET A 338 -11.62 -9.24 -20.03
C MET A 338 -12.94 -9.07 -20.76
N SER A 339 -12.95 -8.75 -22.06
CA SER A 339 -14.18 -8.78 -22.82
C SER A 339 -14.76 -10.20 -22.95
N LYS A 340 -13.92 -11.25 -22.91
CA LYS A 340 -14.37 -12.65 -22.87
C LYS A 340 -14.95 -13.04 -21.50
N ARG A 341 -14.40 -12.50 -20.40
CA ARG A 341 -14.90 -12.78 -19.04
C ARG A 341 -16.15 -12.01 -18.66
N PHE A 342 -16.32 -10.83 -19.25
CA PHE A 342 -17.44 -9.92 -19.01
C PHE A 342 -18.31 -9.75 -20.27
N MET A 343 -18.48 -10.81 -21.05
CA MET A 343 -19.52 -10.79 -22.08
C MET A 343 -20.87 -10.56 -21.37
N ILE A 344 -21.18 -9.28 -21.27
CA ILE A 344 -22.52 -8.76 -21.04
C ILE A 344 -23.19 -8.61 -22.38
#